data_c44596f0cf1b1ee2dac609acd16c211f
#
_entry.id   c44596f0cf1b1ee2dac609acd16c211f
#
_cell.length_a   1.000
_cell.length_b   1.000
_cell.length_c   1.000
_cell.angle_alpha   90.00
_cell.angle_beta   90.00
_cell.angle_gamma   90.00
#
_symmetry.space_group_name_H-M   'P 1'
#
loop_
_entity.id
_entity.type
_entity.pdbx_description
1 polymer ?
#
loop_
_entity_poly.entity_id
_entity_poly.type
_entity_poly.pdbx_seq_one_letter_code
_entity_poly.pdbx_strand_id
1 'polypeptide(L)'
;PVDRTGEPGQGLADVGHKVLVYRDLMALDRNPDVRAPSRSIDIHLTGNMERFMWSFDGEKMSDHHEPIPFIEGERVRVNLINDTMMGHPIHIHGHFFELVTGHGDHAPRKHTVIVQPGGKVTWDFTADAVGDWAFHCHLLYHMHAGMMRVVSVRPKGDA
;
A
#
# COMPACT_ATOMS: atom_id res chain seq x y z
N PRO A 1 -3.28 14.79 3.93
CA PRO A 1 -3.00 14.02 2.69
C PRO A 1 -4.21 14.01 1.77
N VAL A 2 -3.95 14.16 0.50
CA VAL A 2 -4.99 14.22 -0.53
C VAL A 2 -5.02 12.91 -1.30
N ASP A 3 -6.23 12.38 -1.55
CA ASP A 3 -6.41 11.23 -2.44
C ASP A 3 -6.10 11.68 -3.88
N ARG A 4 -4.99 11.17 -4.43
CA ARG A 4 -4.53 11.49 -5.80
C ARG A 4 -4.73 10.32 -6.77
N THR A 5 -5.54 9.34 -6.43
CA THR A 5 -5.81 8.17 -7.27
C THR A 5 -6.56 8.49 -8.57
N GLY A 6 -7.17 9.67 -8.66
CA GLY A 6 -7.80 10.22 -9.87
C GLY A 6 -6.90 11.13 -10.70
N GLU A 7 -5.64 11.31 -10.30
CA GLU A 7 -4.68 12.15 -11.01
C GLU A 7 -3.72 11.31 -11.86
N PRO A 8 -3.28 11.83 -13.04
CA PRO A 8 -2.22 11.20 -13.82
C PRO A 8 -0.93 11.05 -13.01
N GLY A 9 -0.15 10.04 -13.35
CA GLY A 9 1.19 9.88 -12.79
C GLY A 9 2.09 11.08 -13.09
N GLN A 10 3.19 11.20 -12.34
CA GLN A 10 4.13 12.29 -12.51
C GLN A 10 4.63 12.39 -13.95
N GLY A 11 4.60 13.60 -14.50
CA GLY A 11 5.02 13.89 -15.88
C GLY A 11 4.00 13.54 -16.96
N LEU A 12 2.80 13.09 -16.60
CA LEU A 12 1.78 12.65 -17.55
C LEU A 12 0.56 13.60 -17.65
N ALA A 13 0.59 14.74 -16.99
CA ALA A 13 -0.55 15.67 -16.95
C ALA A 13 -0.84 16.33 -18.32
N ASP A 14 0.19 16.57 -19.15
CA ASP A 14 0.10 17.36 -20.39
C ASP A 14 0.56 16.57 -21.63
N VAL A 15 0.14 15.31 -21.74
CA VAL A 15 0.58 14.44 -22.86
C VAL A 15 -0.36 14.48 -24.08
N GLY A 16 -1.42 15.30 -24.05
CA GLY A 16 -2.32 15.46 -25.19
C GLY A 16 -3.35 14.34 -25.42
N HIS A 17 -3.41 13.37 -24.54
CA HIS A 17 -4.40 12.29 -24.57
C HIS A 17 -4.83 11.89 -23.15
N LYS A 18 -5.91 11.10 -23.04
CA LYS A 18 -6.33 10.56 -21.75
C LYS A 18 -5.27 9.63 -21.19
N VAL A 19 -4.92 9.83 -19.91
CA VAL A 19 -4.02 8.97 -19.15
C VAL A 19 -4.86 8.09 -18.22
N LEU A 20 -4.57 6.80 -18.19
CA LEU A 20 -5.21 5.86 -17.28
C LEU A 20 -4.79 6.18 -15.84
N VAL A 21 -5.78 6.32 -14.97
CA VAL A 21 -5.57 6.55 -13.53
C VAL A 21 -6.21 5.42 -12.73
N TYR A 22 -5.85 5.30 -11.44
CA TYR A 22 -6.38 4.19 -10.61
C TYR A 22 -7.90 4.19 -10.52
N ARG A 23 -8.54 5.36 -10.46
CA ARG A 23 -10.00 5.47 -10.42
C ARG A 23 -10.72 4.95 -11.68
N ASP A 24 -10.02 4.84 -12.79
CA ASP A 24 -10.58 4.27 -14.02
C ASP A 24 -10.65 2.74 -13.98
N LEU A 25 -9.91 2.10 -13.06
CA LEU A 25 -9.80 0.66 -12.99
C LEU A 25 -10.96 0.06 -12.19
N MET A 26 -11.51 -1.03 -12.72
CA MET A 26 -12.51 -1.85 -12.05
C MET A 26 -12.14 -3.32 -12.20
N ALA A 27 -12.43 -4.12 -11.18
CA ALA A 27 -12.33 -5.57 -11.31
C ALA A 27 -13.43 -6.06 -12.25
N LEU A 28 -13.08 -6.99 -13.16
CA LEU A 28 -14.04 -7.57 -14.10
C LEU A 28 -15.12 -8.36 -13.34
N ASP A 29 -14.70 -9.14 -12.36
CA ASP A 29 -15.58 -9.93 -11.51
C ASP A 29 -15.71 -9.28 -10.12
N ARG A 30 -16.78 -9.60 -9.43
CA ARG A 30 -16.96 -9.23 -8.02
C ARG A 30 -15.81 -9.79 -7.19
N ASN A 31 -15.24 -8.98 -6.31
CA ASN A 31 -14.14 -9.42 -5.44
C ASN A 31 -14.56 -10.57 -4.52
N PRO A 32 -13.63 -11.48 -4.19
CA PRO A 32 -13.94 -12.67 -3.37
C PRO A 32 -14.30 -12.34 -1.93
N ASP A 33 -13.79 -11.24 -1.39
CA ASP A 33 -14.12 -10.76 -0.05
C ASP A 33 -14.51 -9.29 -0.12
N VAL A 34 -15.76 -9.01 0.21
CA VAL A 34 -16.34 -7.65 0.17
C VAL A 34 -16.83 -7.20 1.54
N ARG A 35 -16.40 -7.90 2.60
CA ARG A 35 -16.74 -7.51 3.97
C ARG A 35 -16.17 -6.13 4.28
N ALA A 36 -16.85 -5.39 5.13
CA ALA A 36 -16.28 -4.17 5.68
C ALA A 36 -15.03 -4.51 6.53
N PRO A 37 -13.97 -3.70 6.46
CA PRO A 37 -12.79 -3.93 7.28
C PRO A 37 -13.13 -3.80 8.77
N SER A 38 -12.52 -4.68 9.59
CA SER A 38 -12.72 -4.68 11.05
C SER A 38 -11.90 -3.63 11.77
N ARG A 39 -10.81 -3.15 11.13
CA ARG A 39 -9.97 -2.07 11.64
C ARG A 39 -9.28 -1.35 10.51
N SER A 40 -8.70 -0.20 10.83
CA SER A 40 -7.93 0.61 9.89
C SER A 40 -6.57 0.93 10.50
N ILE A 41 -5.52 0.90 9.67
CA ILE A 41 -4.19 1.32 10.05
C ILE A 41 -3.66 2.37 9.08
N ASP A 42 -2.87 3.31 9.59
CA ASP A 42 -2.18 4.31 8.80
C ASP A 42 -0.69 3.98 8.76
N ILE A 43 -0.10 4.03 7.56
CA ILE A 43 1.34 3.84 7.36
C ILE A 43 1.85 5.04 6.59
N HIS A 44 2.78 5.79 7.18
CA HIS A 44 3.43 6.92 6.54
C HIS A 44 4.67 6.48 5.77
N LEU A 45 4.75 6.93 4.51
CA LEU A 45 5.96 6.80 3.70
C LEU A 45 6.81 8.01 4.00
N THR A 46 7.98 7.79 4.56
CA THR A 46 8.84 8.83 5.08
C THR A 46 10.23 8.77 4.45
N GLY A 47 10.99 9.85 4.51
CA GLY A 47 12.33 9.92 3.94
C GLY A 47 13.14 11.06 4.50
N ASN A 48 14.46 10.92 4.44
CA ASN A 48 15.42 11.98 4.72
C ASN A 48 16.29 12.16 3.47
N MET A 49 16.05 13.24 2.74
CA MET A 49 16.72 13.54 1.47
C MET A 49 18.22 13.82 1.63
N GLU A 50 18.63 14.42 2.75
CA GLU A 50 20.04 14.72 3.03
C GLU A 50 20.87 13.45 3.22
N ARG A 51 20.24 12.39 3.75
CA ARG A 51 20.90 11.10 4.00
C ARG A 51 20.54 10.03 2.99
N PHE A 52 19.71 10.35 1.98
CA PHE A 52 19.17 9.37 1.03
C PHE A 52 18.53 8.15 1.72
N MET A 53 17.80 8.39 2.81
CA MET A 53 17.14 7.36 3.59
C MET A 53 15.65 7.37 3.35
N TRP A 54 15.08 6.19 3.14
CA TRP A 54 13.66 5.98 2.92
C TRP A 54 13.13 4.99 3.96
N SER A 55 11.94 5.23 4.46
CA SER A 55 11.41 4.47 5.59
C SER A 55 9.89 4.45 5.62
N PHE A 56 9.34 3.58 6.48
CA PHE A 56 7.93 3.60 6.87
C PHE A 56 7.83 4.13 8.30
N ASP A 57 6.91 5.06 8.55
CA ASP A 57 6.67 5.68 9.87
C ASP A 57 7.95 6.18 10.55
N GLY A 58 8.92 6.66 9.76
CA GLY A 58 10.22 7.11 10.28
C GLY A 58 11.22 5.99 10.60
N GLU A 59 10.85 4.71 10.42
CA GLU A 59 11.68 3.55 10.72
C GLU A 59 12.11 2.84 9.44
N LYS A 60 13.41 2.63 9.29
CA LYS A 60 13.98 1.84 8.19
C LYS A 60 14.16 0.40 8.61
N MET A 61 14.35 -0.50 7.64
CA MET A 61 14.47 -1.94 7.89
C MET A 61 15.59 -2.31 8.86
N SER A 62 16.67 -1.51 8.91
CA SER A 62 17.78 -1.75 9.83
C SER A 62 17.46 -1.38 11.28
N ASP A 63 16.38 -0.64 11.54
CA ASP A 63 15.94 -0.32 12.88
C ASP A 63 15.23 -1.54 13.48
N HIS A 64 15.41 -1.78 14.76
CA HIS A 64 14.68 -2.83 15.46
C HIS A 64 13.23 -2.41 15.66
N HIS A 65 12.31 -3.11 15.00
CA HIS A 65 10.88 -2.90 15.16
C HIS A 65 10.12 -4.21 14.98
N GLU A 66 8.94 -4.26 15.61
CA GLU A 66 8.05 -5.40 15.49
C GLU A 66 7.46 -5.48 14.08
N PRO A 67 7.20 -6.68 13.55
CA PRO A 67 6.40 -6.85 12.33
C PRO A 67 5.02 -6.21 12.48
N ILE A 68 4.44 -5.81 11.36
CA ILE A 68 3.04 -5.35 11.34
C ILE A 68 2.14 -6.57 11.50
N PRO A 69 1.41 -6.72 12.63
CA PRO A 69 0.72 -7.96 12.94
C PRO A 69 -0.70 -8.02 12.36
N PHE A 70 -1.05 -9.18 11.81
CA PHE A 70 -2.41 -9.51 11.38
C PHE A 70 -2.79 -10.91 11.85
N ILE A 71 -4.08 -11.14 12.02
CA ILE A 71 -4.65 -12.44 12.34
C ILE A 71 -5.28 -13.01 11.08
N GLU A 72 -5.05 -14.30 10.82
CA GLU A 72 -5.61 -14.99 9.66
C GLU A 72 -7.12 -14.77 9.54
N GLY A 73 -7.54 -14.37 8.37
CA GLY A 73 -8.95 -14.15 8.04
C GLY A 73 -9.47 -12.74 8.37
N GLU A 74 -8.72 -11.90 9.09
CA GLU A 74 -9.18 -10.53 9.32
C GLU A 74 -9.13 -9.70 8.04
N ARG A 75 -10.05 -8.75 7.92
CA ARG A 75 -10.07 -7.79 6.83
C ARG A 75 -9.72 -6.41 7.37
N VAL A 76 -8.70 -5.82 6.79
CA VAL A 76 -8.07 -4.59 7.32
C VAL A 76 -8.02 -3.53 6.24
N ARG A 77 -8.33 -2.30 6.63
CA ARG A 77 -8.09 -1.12 5.79
C ARG A 77 -6.72 -0.55 6.08
N VAL A 78 -5.95 -0.33 5.03
CA VAL A 78 -4.63 0.30 5.11
C VAL A 78 -4.66 1.62 4.37
N ASN A 79 -4.29 2.69 5.05
CA ASN A 79 -4.07 4.00 4.46
C ASN A 79 -2.56 4.22 4.32
N LEU A 80 -2.08 4.36 3.09
CA LEU A 80 -0.71 4.77 2.80
C LEU A 80 -0.67 6.28 2.58
N ILE A 81 0.14 6.97 3.36
CA ILE A 81 0.25 8.41 3.33
C ILE A 81 1.68 8.77 2.95
N ASN A 82 1.86 9.40 1.80
CA ASN A 82 3.19 9.73 1.30
C ASN A 82 3.60 11.14 1.74
N ASP A 83 4.45 11.21 2.75
CA ASP A 83 4.99 12.45 3.29
C ASP A 83 6.27 12.89 2.57
N THR A 84 6.62 12.23 1.45
CA THR A 84 7.82 12.53 0.67
C THR A 84 7.49 13.27 -0.63
N MET A 85 8.53 13.75 -1.30
CA MET A 85 8.42 14.44 -2.59
C MET A 85 8.55 13.50 -3.80
N MET A 86 8.62 12.20 -3.58
CA MET A 86 8.74 11.17 -4.62
C MET A 86 7.58 10.20 -4.58
N GLY A 87 7.21 9.67 -5.74
CA GLY A 87 6.25 8.55 -5.83
C GLY A 87 6.90 7.25 -5.35
N HIS A 88 6.13 6.43 -4.65
CA HIS A 88 6.59 5.13 -4.15
C HIS A 88 5.63 4.02 -4.58
N PRO A 89 6.07 3.08 -5.43
CA PRO A 89 5.30 1.87 -5.71
C PRO A 89 5.45 0.91 -4.52
N ILE A 90 4.37 0.78 -3.75
CA ILE A 90 4.34 -0.05 -2.55
C ILE A 90 3.75 -1.41 -2.88
N HIS A 91 4.46 -2.45 -2.49
CA HIS A 91 4.16 -3.85 -2.78
C HIS A 91 4.09 -4.68 -1.51
N ILE A 92 3.07 -5.54 -1.43
CA ILE A 92 2.94 -6.56 -0.40
C ILE A 92 3.10 -7.95 -1.01
N HIS A 93 3.87 -8.82 -0.37
CA HIS A 93 3.99 -10.21 -0.75
C HIS A 93 2.82 -11.04 -0.19
N GLY A 94 2.55 -12.16 -0.83
CA GLY A 94 1.61 -13.18 -0.35
C GLY A 94 0.13 -12.81 -0.41
N HIS A 95 -0.22 -11.57 -0.74
CA HIS A 95 -1.59 -11.06 -0.69
C HIS A 95 -1.91 -10.19 -1.90
N PHE A 96 -3.21 -10.06 -2.15
CA PHE A 96 -3.77 -9.00 -2.99
C PHE A 96 -4.57 -8.04 -2.13
N PHE A 97 -4.69 -6.80 -2.59
CA PHE A 97 -5.55 -5.81 -1.95
C PHE A 97 -6.48 -5.18 -2.98
N GLU A 98 -7.59 -4.63 -2.51
CA GLU A 98 -8.56 -3.92 -3.32
C GLU A 98 -8.45 -2.43 -3.06
N LEU A 99 -8.18 -1.63 -4.10
CA LEU A 99 -8.10 -0.17 -3.97
C LEU A 99 -9.47 0.44 -3.70
N VAL A 100 -9.55 1.27 -2.68
CA VAL A 100 -10.78 1.99 -2.33
C VAL A 100 -10.85 3.26 -3.16
N THR A 101 -11.44 3.16 -4.35
CA THR A 101 -11.54 4.23 -5.35
C THR A 101 -12.97 4.49 -5.83
N GLY A 102 -13.97 3.99 -5.10
CA GLY A 102 -15.38 4.26 -5.39
C GLY A 102 -16.10 3.20 -6.22
N HIS A 103 -15.49 2.04 -6.48
CA HIS A 103 -16.09 0.95 -7.27
C HIS A 103 -16.71 -0.18 -6.43
N GLY A 104 -16.79 -0.02 -5.13
CA GLY A 104 -17.46 -0.99 -4.24
C GLY A 104 -16.89 -2.40 -4.38
N ASP A 105 -17.77 -3.37 -4.66
CA ASP A 105 -17.41 -4.78 -4.79
C ASP A 105 -16.54 -5.10 -6.02
N HIS A 106 -16.39 -4.15 -6.94
CA HIS A 106 -15.56 -4.24 -8.14
C HIS A 106 -14.32 -3.36 -8.05
N ALA A 107 -13.84 -3.10 -6.85
CA ALA A 107 -12.59 -2.39 -6.61
C ALA A 107 -11.43 -3.12 -7.32
N PRO A 108 -10.49 -2.39 -7.96
CA PRO A 108 -9.40 -3.02 -8.67
C PRO A 108 -8.48 -3.76 -7.70
N ARG A 109 -8.21 -5.02 -8.00
CA ARG A 109 -7.42 -5.92 -7.18
C ARG A 109 -5.97 -5.92 -7.65
N LYS A 110 -5.06 -5.55 -6.75
CA LYS A 110 -3.66 -5.33 -7.05
C LYS A 110 -2.77 -5.85 -5.93
N HIS A 111 -1.47 -5.89 -6.18
CA HIS A 111 -0.45 -6.17 -5.17
C HIS A 111 0.64 -5.08 -5.10
N THR A 112 0.58 -4.11 -6.00
CA THR A 112 1.50 -2.97 -6.05
C THR A 112 0.72 -1.72 -6.43
N VAL A 113 0.96 -0.62 -5.72
CA VAL A 113 0.31 0.67 -6.02
C VAL A 113 1.30 1.81 -5.83
N ILE A 114 1.33 2.73 -6.78
CA ILE A 114 2.13 3.95 -6.66
C ILE A 114 1.37 4.96 -5.79
N VAL A 115 2.01 5.41 -4.72
CA VAL A 115 1.50 6.51 -3.90
C VAL A 115 2.20 7.79 -4.35
N GLN A 116 1.43 8.71 -4.92
CA GLN A 116 1.96 9.98 -5.43
C GLN A 116 2.51 10.87 -4.30
N PRO A 117 3.46 11.78 -4.61
CA PRO A 117 3.98 12.70 -3.59
C PRO A 117 2.87 13.50 -2.91
N GLY A 118 2.89 13.57 -1.58
CA GLY A 118 1.86 14.27 -0.80
C GLY A 118 0.48 13.62 -0.87
N GLY A 119 0.37 12.45 -1.51
CA GLY A 119 -0.88 11.75 -1.73
C GLY A 119 -1.18 10.68 -0.68
N LYS A 120 -2.38 10.14 -0.78
CA LYS A 120 -2.88 9.05 0.05
C LYS A 120 -3.50 7.98 -0.86
N VAL A 121 -3.23 6.73 -0.56
CA VAL A 121 -3.91 5.57 -1.16
C VAL A 121 -4.51 4.75 -0.05
N THR A 122 -5.75 4.32 -0.22
CA THR A 122 -6.43 3.43 0.70
C THR A 122 -6.73 2.11 0.01
N TRP A 123 -6.44 1.01 0.68
CA TRP A 123 -6.87 -0.32 0.24
C TRP A 123 -7.47 -1.12 1.37
N ASP A 124 -8.27 -2.11 1.01
CA ASP A 124 -8.73 -3.15 1.93
C ASP A 124 -8.10 -4.48 1.51
N PHE A 125 -7.68 -5.29 2.47
CA PHE A 125 -7.17 -6.62 2.18
C PHE A 125 -7.57 -7.61 3.24
N THR A 126 -7.63 -8.88 2.84
CA THR A 126 -7.89 -10.00 3.72
C THR A 126 -6.58 -10.71 4.01
N ALA A 127 -6.22 -10.87 5.28
CA ALA A 127 -5.02 -11.58 5.72
C ALA A 127 -5.26 -13.09 5.61
N ASP A 128 -5.24 -13.64 4.41
CA ASP A 128 -5.62 -15.03 4.12
C ASP A 128 -4.43 -15.98 3.94
N ALA A 129 -3.20 -15.49 4.03
CA ALA A 129 -1.99 -16.29 3.91
C ALA A 129 -1.14 -16.16 5.17
N VAL A 130 -1.07 -17.23 5.96
CA VAL A 130 -0.23 -17.30 7.16
C VAL A 130 1.25 -17.28 6.79
N GLY A 131 2.04 -16.51 7.52
CA GLY A 131 3.48 -16.39 7.32
C GLY A 131 4.01 -15.00 7.62
N ASP A 132 5.28 -14.81 7.32
CA ASP A 132 5.96 -13.52 7.35
C ASP A 132 6.21 -13.06 5.92
N TRP A 133 5.69 -11.90 5.58
CA TRP A 133 5.66 -11.40 4.22
C TRP A 133 6.36 -10.06 4.10
N ALA A 134 7.16 -9.90 3.04
CA ALA A 134 7.78 -8.62 2.75
C ALA A 134 6.73 -7.59 2.34
N PHE A 135 6.89 -6.39 2.85
CA PHE A 135 6.11 -5.21 2.52
C PHE A 135 7.09 -4.06 2.25
N HIS A 136 7.15 -3.58 1.00
CA HIS A 136 8.25 -2.69 0.64
C HIS A 136 7.93 -1.79 -0.56
N CYS A 137 8.71 -0.73 -0.70
CA CYS A 137 8.77 0.03 -1.93
C CYS A 137 9.46 -0.83 -3.00
N HIS A 138 8.85 -0.92 -4.19
CA HIS A 138 9.41 -1.72 -5.30
C HIS A 138 10.44 -0.97 -6.15
N LEU A 139 10.74 0.27 -5.83
CA LEU A 139 11.96 0.92 -6.30
C LEU A 139 13.13 0.36 -5.47
N LEU A 140 13.98 -0.45 -6.11
CA LEU A 140 15.01 -1.21 -5.40
C LEU A 140 15.93 -0.34 -4.56
N TYR A 141 16.28 0.84 -5.06
CA TYR A 141 17.08 1.79 -4.31
C TYR A 141 16.42 2.21 -2.99
N HIS A 142 15.13 2.55 -3.02
CA HIS A 142 14.37 2.92 -1.82
C HIS A 142 14.24 1.74 -0.86
N MET A 143 14.01 0.55 -1.38
CA MET A 143 13.93 -0.68 -0.60
C MET A 143 15.25 -0.94 0.15
N HIS A 144 16.39 -0.90 -0.56
CA HIS A 144 17.71 -1.10 0.04
C HIS A 144 18.08 0.03 1.01
N ALA A 145 17.59 1.25 0.78
CA ALA A 145 17.82 2.38 1.66
C ALA A 145 16.92 2.36 2.93
N GLY A 146 16.08 1.34 3.10
CA GLY A 146 15.34 1.11 4.34
C GLY A 146 13.81 1.01 4.23
N MET A 147 13.22 1.26 3.06
CA MET A 147 11.77 1.22 2.88
C MET A 147 11.26 -0.22 2.73
N MET A 148 11.39 -0.98 3.80
CA MET A 148 10.96 -2.37 3.90
C MET A 148 10.53 -2.71 5.32
N ARG A 149 9.43 -3.45 5.44
CA ARG A 149 8.89 -4.00 6.70
C ARG A 149 8.46 -5.45 6.50
N VAL A 150 8.25 -6.15 7.60
CA VAL A 150 7.64 -7.47 7.60
C VAL A 150 6.17 -7.33 8.01
N VAL A 151 5.30 -7.98 7.26
CA VAL A 151 3.90 -8.22 7.62
C VAL A 151 3.80 -9.63 8.16
N SER A 152 3.27 -9.78 9.36
CA SER A 152 3.15 -11.07 10.04
C SER A 152 1.68 -11.46 10.10
N VAL A 153 1.33 -12.59 9.49
CA VAL A 153 -0.01 -13.17 9.57
C VAL A 153 0.06 -14.46 10.39
N ARG A 154 -0.65 -14.50 11.51
CA ARG A 154 -0.66 -15.65 12.41
C ARG A 154 -2.04 -16.31 12.43
N PRO A 155 -2.10 -17.64 12.66
CA PRO A 155 -3.35 -18.35 12.76
C PRO A 155 -4.26 -17.77 13.82
N LYS A 156 -5.57 -17.86 13.58
CA LYS A 156 -6.57 -17.47 14.56
C LYS A 156 -6.47 -18.35 15.81
N GLY A 157 -6.32 -17.73 16.97
CA GLY A 157 -6.18 -18.43 18.25
C GLY A 157 -4.74 -18.52 18.77
N ASP A 158 -3.73 -18.18 17.97
CA ASP A 158 -2.32 -18.04 18.39
C ASP A 158 -2.06 -16.59 18.87
N ALA A 159 -2.72 -16.23 19.92
CA ALA A 159 -2.55 -14.91 20.52
C ALA A 159 -1.34 -14.86 21.47
#